data_4a173219432f8bda4b60ea9edd10c20b
#
_entry.id   4a173219432f8bda4b60ea9edd10c20b
#
_cell.length_a   1.000
_cell.length_b   1.000
_cell.length_c   1.000
_cell.angle_alpha   90.00
_cell.angle_beta   90.00
_cell.angle_gamma   90.00
#
_symmetry.space_group_name_H-M   'P 1'
#
loop_
_entity.id
_entity.type
_entity.pdbx_description
1 polymer ?
#
loop_
_entity_poly.entity_id
_entity_poly.type
_entity_poly.pdbx_seq_one_letter_code
_entity_poly.pdbx_strand_id
1 'polypeptide(L)'
;MIEAGSAGLRIEIRPLARTGGGRARLAATAAVVLGAALYGTSHLAQVWESGLRRGNYDLPLGILVGLTLAVAVATPLALVGLSALAFAEETIAVGAEEVTIETATFEKTRVRRIPLNELRCWRETYLPLAPWWTWAVKRLAATVADRLEPMAGAAGPKDKRLIGIALSRATKKPLVDDWGRAIPGSDKLFLCL
;
A
#
# COMPACT_ATOMS: atom_id res chain seq x y z
N MET A 1 16.17 5.18 1.48
CA MET A 1 17.59 5.33 1.06
C MET A 1 17.92 4.18 0.15
N ILE A 2 18.68 4.38 -0.90
CA ILE A 2 19.13 3.32 -1.82
C ILE A 2 20.65 3.26 -1.66
N GLU A 3 21.16 2.12 -1.23
CA GLU A 3 22.59 1.89 -1.08
C GLU A 3 23.00 0.73 -1.99
N ALA A 4 23.95 1.00 -2.87
CA ALA A 4 24.59 0.00 -3.71
C ALA A 4 25.99 -0.27 -3.14
N GLY A 5 26.20 -1.46 -2.61
CA GLY A 5 27.50 -1.90 -2.07
C GLY A 5 28.03 -3.10 -2.82
N SER A 6 29.27 -3.50 -2.54
CA SER A 6 29.89 -4.70 -3.10
C SER A 6 29.12 -6.00 -2.79
N ALA A 7 28.23 -5.98 -1.79
CA ALA A 7 27.40 -7.12 -1.39
C ALA A 7 26.02 -7.18 -2.07
N GLY A 8 25.66 -6.22 -2.93
CA GLY A 8 24.36 -6.14 -3.60
C GLY A 8 23.64 -4.81 -3.37
N LEU A 9 22.39 -4.75 -3.83
CA LEU A 9 21.52 -3.59 -3.68
C LEU A 9 20.69 -3.72 -2.39
N ARG A 10 20.76 -2.70 -1.52
CA ARG A 10 19.89 -2.57 -0.35
C ARG A 10 19.07 -1.30 -0.44
N ILE A 11 17.75 -1.43 -0.30
CA ILE A 11 16.80 -0.33 -0.37
C ILE A 11 16.06 -0.27 0.96
N GLU A 12 16.21 0.83 1.68
CA GLU A 12 15.48 1.08 2.91
C GLU A 12 14.34 2.07 2.65
N ILE A 13 13.12 1.63 2.92
CA ILE A 13 11.91 2.43 2.78
C ILE A 13 11.48 2.86 4.18
N ARG A 14 11.63 4.15 4.45
CA ARG A 14 11.29 4.72 5.76
C ARG A 14 9.77 4.76 5.94
N PRO A 15 9.29 4.59 7.19
CA PRO A 15 7.88 4.73 7.52
C PRO A 15 7.33 6.10 7.08
N LEU A 16 6.09 6.12 6.60
CA LEU A 16 5.42 7.37 6.19
C LEU A 16 5.39 8.40 7.32
N ALA A 17 5.24 7.95 8.57
CA ALA A 17 5.26 8.83 9.73
C ALA A 17 6.59 9.57 9.95
N ARG A 18 7.70 9.09 9.38
CA ARG A 18 9.02 9.74 9.47
C ARG A 18 9.29 10.72 8.33
N THR A 19 8.41 10.79 7.32
CA THR A 19 8.54 11.72 6.20
C THR A 19 7.57 12.89 6.35
N GLY A 20 8.01 14.13 6.08
CA GLY A 20 7.14 15.32 6.23
C GLY A 20 5.88 15.24 5.35
N GLY A 21 6.03 14.86 4.08
CA GLY A 21 4.89 14.66 3.18
C GLY A 21 4.02 13.45 3.56
N GLY A 22 4.61 12.41 4.17
CA GLY A 22 3.89 11.24 4.69
C GLY A 22 3.01 11.60 5.88
N ARG A 23 3.51 12.38 6.82
CA ARG A 23 2.73 12.86 7.98
C ARG A 23 1.49 13.64 7.55
N ALA A 24 1.65 14.57 6.61
CA ALA A 24 0.53 15.36 6.11
C ALA A 24 -0.54 14.47 5.43
N ARG A 25 -0.12 13.49 4.63
CA ARG A 25 -1.03 12.53 3.99
C ARG A 25 -1.75 11.64 5.00
N LEU A 26 -1.02 11.12 6.00
CA LEU A 26 -1.62 10.32 7.07
C LEU A 26 -2.64 11.13 7.87
N ALA A 27 -2.29 12.37 8.24
CA ALA A 27 -3.22 13.26 8.94
C ALA A 27 -4.46 13.58 8.10
N ALA A 28 -4.30 13.89 6.82
CA ALA A 28 -5.42 14.14 5.91
C ALA A 28 -6.31 12.89 5.75
N THR A 29 -5.71 11.71 5.55
CA THR A 29 -6.48 10.46 5.43
C THR A 29 -7.20 10.11 6.73
N ALA A 30 -6.53 10.26 7.88
CA ALA A 30 -7.15 10.04 9.19
C ALA A 30 -8.32 11.01 9.43
N ALA A 31 -8.15 12.29 9.07
CA ALA A 31 -9.20 13.28 9.18
C ALA A 31 -10.42 12.93 8.31
N VAL A 32 -10.21 12.45 7.07
CA VAL A 32 -11.31 12.00 6.19
C VAL A 32 -12.01 10.78 6.78
N VAL A 33 -11.26 9.78 7.27
CA VAL A 33 -11.85 8.56 7.87
C VAL A 33 -12.66 8.91 9.11
N LEU A 34 -12.11 9.73 10.00
CA LEU A 34 -12.79 10.16 11.21
C LEU A 34 -14.00 11.05 10.90
N GLY A 35 -13.87 11.98 9.94
CA GLY A 35 -14.99 12.83 9.49
C GLY A 35 -16.12 12.00 8.90
N ALA A 36 -15.83 11.04 8.05
CA ALA A 36 -16.82 10.13 7.50
C ALA A 36 -17.48 9.25 8.57
N ALA A 37 -16.70 8.76 9.54
CA ALA A 37 -17.24 7.99 10.66
C ALA A 37 -18.15 8.83 11.55
N LEU A 38 -17.75 10.06 11.90
CA LEU A 38 -18.57 10.99 12.69
C LEU A 38 -19.87 11.36 11.97
N TYR A 39 -19.78 11.67 10.68
CA TYR A 39 -20.95 11.96 9.86
C TYR A 39 -21.89 10.76 9.78
N GLY A 40 -21.33 9.57 9.47
CA GLY A 40 -22.10 8.33 9.38
C GLY A 40 -22.80 7.97 10.71
N THR A 41 -22.06 8.05 11.83
CA THR A 41 -22.63 7.75 13.15
C THR A 41 -23.69 8.77 13.57
N SER A 42 -23.49 10.07 13.31
CA SER A 42 -24.49 11.09 13.63
C SER A 42 -25.77 10.93 12.81
N HIS A 43 -25.64 10.60 11.52
CA HIS A 43 -26.78 10.36 10.65
C HIS A 43 -27.55 9.10 11.06
N LEU A 44 -26.84 8.01 11.34
CA LEU A 44 -27.45 6.78 11.85
C LEU A 44 -28.17 7.01 13.18
N ALA A 45 -27.56 7.77 14.10
CA ALA A 45 -28.19 8.13 15.38
C ALA A 45 -29.50 8.89 15.18
N GLN A 46 -29.55 9.85 14.25
CA GLN A 46 -30.80 10.59 13.90
C GLN A 46 -31.87 9.64 13.34
N VAL A 47 -31.52 8.71 12.47
CA VAL A 47 -32.46 7.72 11.91
C VAL A 47 -33.00 6.82 13.02
N TRP A 48 -32.13 6.34 13.92
CA TRP A 48 -32.54 5.56 15.08
C TRP A 48 -33.50 6.34 16.00
N GLU A 49 -33.15 7.56 16.35
CA GLU A 49 -33.95 8.40 17.24
C GLU A 49 -35.32 8.73 16.61
N SER A 50 -35.35 9.06 15.32
CA SER A 50 -36.60 9.37 14.62
C SER A 50 -37.49 8.12 14.52
N GLY A 51 -36.94 6.95 14.26
CA GLY A 51 -37.67 5.69 14.21
C GLY A 51 -38.27 5.30 15.57
N LEU A 52 -37.50 5.45 16.64
CA LEU A 52 -37.98 5.20 18.00
C LEU A 52 -39.10 6.13 18.40
N ARG A 53 -39.02 7.44 18.04
CA ARG A 53 -40.09 8.42 18.34
C ARG A 53 -41.38 8.18 17.55
N ARG A 54 -41.26 7.73 16.27
CA ARG A 54 -42.40 7.52 15.40
C ARG A 54 -43.02 6.12 15.49
N GLY A 55 -42.29 5.19 16.16
CA GLY A 55 -42.64 3.77 16.15
C GLY A 55 -42.50 3.08 14.80
N ASN A 56 -41.88 3.77 13.84
CA ASN A 56 -41.60 3.24 12.49
C ASN A 56 -40.24 3.77 11.98
N TYR A 57 -39.50 2.97 11.27
CA TYR A 57 -38.21 3.32 10.69
C TYR A 57 -38.35 3.59 9.20
N ASP A 58 -37.69 4.65 8.71
CA ASP A 58 -37.63 5.00 7.29
C ASP A 58 -36.88 3.96 6.46
N LEU A 59 -36.01 3.17 7.14
CA LEU A 59 -35.28 2.03 6.57
C LEU A 59 -35.70 0.73 7.26
N PRO A 60 -35.71 -0.39 6.54
CA PRO A 60 -35.87 -1.72 7.15
C PRO A 60 -34.85 -1.90 8.30
N LEU A 61 -35.35 -2.35 9.44
CA LEU A 61 -34.52 -2.48 10.67
C LEU A 61 -33.22 -3.28 10.44
N GLY A 62 -33.30 -4.35 9.62
CA GLY A 62 -32.12 -5.15 9.28
C GLY A 62 -31.04 -4.37 8.54
N ILE A 63 -31.44 -3.45 7.63
CA ILE A 63 -30.50 -2.58 6.92
C ILE A 63 -29.86 -1.57 7.90
N LEU A 64 -30.68 -0.98 8.77
CA LEU A 64 -30.18 -0.01 9.76
C LEU A 64 -29.16 -0.63 10.72
N VAL A 65 -29.46 -1.83 11.23
CA VAL A 65 -28.53 -2.61 12.06
C VAL A 65 -27.24 -2.95 11.27
N GLY A 66 -27.38 -3.42 10.03
CA GLY A 66 -26.25 -3.75 9.18
C GLY A 66 -25.33 -2.55 8.90
N LEU A 67 -25.88 -1.38 8.60
CA LEU A 67 -25.11 -0.15 8.40
C LEU A 67 -24.40 0.29 9.70
N THR A 68 -25.07 0.20 10.84
CA THR A 68 -24.47 0.55 12.14
C THR A 68 -23.28 -0.37 12.45
N LEU A 69 -23.42 -1.67 12.27
CA LEU A 69 -22.34 -2.64 12.43
C LEU A 69 -21.20 -2.41 11.43
N ALA A 70 -21.54 -2.10 10.17
CA ALA A 70 -20.52 -1.81 9.16
C ALA A 70 -19.65 -0.61 9.53
N VAL A 71 -20.25 0.50 9.99
CA VAL A 71 -19.50 1.68 10.45
C VAL A 71 -18.68 1.36 11.69
N ALA A 72 -19.25 0.64 12.65
CA ALA A 72 -18.58 0.28 13.90
C ALA A 72 -17.35 -0.64 13.67
N VAL A 73 -17.38 -1.48 12.65
CA VAL A 73 -16.27 -2.39 12.33
C VAL A 73 -15.28 -1.75 11.34
N ALA A 74 -15.77 -1.07 10.30
CA ALA A 74 -14.93 -0.50 9.27
C ALA A 74 -14.02 0.63 9.78
N THR A 75 -14.51 1.44 10.71
CA THR A 75 -13.74 2.57 11.26
C THR A 75 -12.48 2.11 12.00
N PRO A 76 -12.55 1.22 13.02
CA PRO A 76 -11.35 0.75 13.70
C PRO A 76 -10.42 -0.03 12.77
N LEU A 77 -10.94 -0.83 11.85
CA LEU A 77 -10.11 -1.53 10.86
C LEU A 77 -9.35 -0.55 9.96
N ALA A 78 -9.99 0.52 9.51
CA ALA A 78 -9.33 1.56 8.71
C ALA A 78 -8.24 2.27 9.52
N LEU A 79 -8.48 2.59 10.79
CA LEU A 79 -7.48 3.23 11.67
C LEU A 79 -6.30 2.30 11.96
N VAL A 80 -6.54 1.02 12.21
CA VAL A 80 -5.48 0.01 12.38
C VAL A 80 -4.67 -0.13 11.09
N GLY A 81 -5.33 -0.19 9.93
CA GLY A 81 -4.66 -0.23 8.63
C GLY A 81 -3.79 1.01 8.37
N LEU A 82 -4.31 2.21 8.68
CA LEU A 82 -3.55 3.46 8.58
C LEU A 82 -2.34 3.48 9.53
N SER A 83 -2.49 3.02 10.77
CA SER A 83 -1.39 2.96 11.72
C SER A 83 -0.32 1.96 11.26
N ALA A 84 -0.72 0.80 10.76
CA ALA A 84 0.21 -0.18 10.21
C ALA A 84 1.02 0.41 9.04
N LEU A 85 0.37 1.12 8.10
CA LEU A 85 1.05 1.81 7.00
C LEU A 85 1.95 2.96 7.47
N ALA A 86 1.53 3.67 8.52
CA ALA A 86 2.27 4.79 9.08
C ALA A 86 3.63 4.39 9.64
N PHE A 87 3.70 3.23 10.27
CA PHE A 87 4.88 2.74 10.99
C PHE A 87 5.58 1.57 10.31
N ALA A 88 5.07 1.09 9.15
CA ALA A 88 5.74 0.05 8.40
C ALA A 88 7.10 0.55 7.88
N GLU A 89 8.13 -0.19 8.21
CA GLU A 89 9.48 -0.06 7.67
C GLU A 89 9.76 -1.27 6.78
N GLU A 90 10.27 -1.02 5.58
CA GLU A 90 10.50 -2.09 4.63
C GLU A 90 11.94 -2.00 4.12
N THR A 91 12.65 -3.10 4.22
CA THR A 91 14.01 -3.25 3.69
C THR A 91 13.98 -4.29 2.58
N ILE A 92 14.46 -3.93 1.40
CA ILE A 92 14.58 -4.82 0.25
C ILE A 92 16.07 -5.01 -0.03
N ALA A 93 16.53 -6.24 0.08
CA ALA A 93 17.92 -6.61 -0.22
C ALA A 93 17.97 -7.56 -1.42
N VAL A 94 18.79 -7.25 -2.42
CA VAL A 94 19.00 -8.08 -3.59
C VAL A 94 20.33 -8.80 -3.42
N GLY A 95 20.27 -10.11 -3.18
CA GLY A 95 21.43 -11.00 -3.15
C GLY A 95 21.72 -11.61 -4.52
N ALA A 96 22.67 -12.53 -4.56
CA ALA A 96 23.07 -13.22 -5.80
C ALA A 96 22.00 -14.21 -6.31
N GLU A 97 21.24 -14.82 -5.40
CA GLU A 97 20.28 -15.89 -5.74
C GLU A 97 18.84 -15.54 -5.36
N GLU A 98 18.64 -14.60 -4.43
CA GLU A 98 17.33 -14.24 -3.92
C GLU A 98 17.18 -12.75 -3.65
N VAL A 99 15.94 -12.28 -3.65
CA VAL A 99 15.54 -10.98 -3.12
C VAL A 99 14.87 -11.20 -1.78
N THR A 100 15.41 -10.58 -0.73
CA THR A 100 14.85 -10.62 0.61
C THR A 100 14.08 -9.32 0.86
N ILE A 101 12.81 -9.45 1.28
CA ILE A 101 11.95 -8.34 1.65
C ILE A 101 11.62 -8.49 3.13
N GLU A 102 12.13 -7.59 3.93
CA GLU A 102 11.88 -7.52 5.35
C GLU A 102 10.93 -6.38 5.64
N THR A 103 9.76 -6.68 6.20
CA THR A 103 8.76 -5.70 6.59
C THR A 103 8.61 -5.73 8.11
N ALA A 104 9.01 -4.66 8.76
CA ALA A 104 8.83 -4.46 10.19
C ALA A 104 7.61 -3.56 10.43
N THR A 105 6.67 -4.04 11.25
CA THR A 105 5.49 -3.29 11.66
C THR A 105 5.33 -3.44 13.17
N PHE A 106 5.47 -2.36 13.94
CA PHE A 106 5.52 -2.39 15.40
C PHE A 106 6.60 -3.38 15.89
N GLU A 107 6.20 -4.44 16.59
CA GLU A 107 7.12 -5.47 17.12
C GLU A 107 7.23 -6.71 16.22
N LYS A 108 6.51 -6.74 15.10
CA LYS A 108 6.50 -7.90 14.19
C LYS A 108 7.33 -7.63 12.97
N THR A 109 8.32 -8.49 12.75
CA THR A 109 9.10 -8.53 11.53
C THR A 109 8.67 -9.72 10.68
N ARG A 110 8.33 -9.45 9.44
CA ARG A 110 8.00 -10.47 8.43
C ARG A 110 9.07 -10.45 7.35
N VAL A 111 9.74 -11.58 7.18
CA VAL A 111 10.74 -11.77 6.12
C VAL A 111 10.12 -12.61 5.00
N ARG A 112 10.23 -12.13 3.77
CA ARG A 112 9.86 -12.86 2.55
C ARG A 112 11.10 -12.99 1.69
N ARG A 113 11.30 -14.17 1.13
CA ARG A 113 12.42 -14.47 0.22
C ARG A 113 11.86 -14.86 -1.13
N ILE A 114 12.38 -14.25 -2.18
CA ILE A 114 11.96 -14.48 -3.56
C ILE A 114 13.18 -14.97 -4.31
N PRO A 115 13.24 -16.25 -4.71
CA PRO A 115 14.31 -16.76 -5.54
C PRO A 115 14.35 -16.05 -6.89
N LEU A 116 15.53 -15.64 -7.35
CA LEU A 116 15.69 -14.91 -8.62
C LEU A 116 15.34 -15.74 -9.84
N ASN A 117 15.43 -17.06 -9.76
CA ASN A 117 15.02 -17.99 -10.83
C ASN A 117 13.49 -18.03 -10.99
N GLU A 118 12.72 -17.81 -9.93
CA GLU A 118 11.24 -17.76 -9.98
C GLU A 118 10.70 -16.36 -10.30
N LEU A 119 11.54 -15.33 -10.12
CA LEU A 119 11.16 -13.95 -10.40
C LEU A 119 11.10 -13.74 -11.93
N ARG A 120 9.91 -13.46 -12.46
CA ARG A 120 9.68 -13.17 -13.88
C ARG A 120 9.92 -11.72 -14.22
N CYS A 121 9.27 -10.83 -13.51
CA CYS A 121 9.36 -9.38 -13.73
C CYS A 121 8.96 -8.59 -12.47
N TRP A 122 9.35 -7.34 -12.44
CA TRP A 122 8.80 -6.33 -11.54
C TRP A 122 7.61 -5.68 -12.23
N ARG A 123 6.53 -5.42 -11.50
CA ARG A 123 5.31 -4.84 -12.08
C ARG A 123 4.84 -3.63 -11.30
N GLU A 124 4.57 -2.54 -12.02
CA GLU A 124 3.78 -1.43 -11.48
C GLU A 124 2.31 -1.74 -11.73
N THR A 125 1.51 -1.89 -10.67
CA THR A 125 0.09 -2.21 -10.77
C THR A 125 -0.77 -1.11 -10.14
N TYR A 126 -2.02 -1.03 -10.55
CA TYR A 126 -3.02 -0.15 -9.96
C TYR A 126 -4.05 -0.97 -9.21
N LEU A 127 -4.51 -0.48 -8.03
CA LEU A 127 -5.65 -1.11 -7.35
C LEU A 127 -6.93 -0.79 -8.13
N PRO A 128 -7.73 -1.80 -8.51
CA PRO A 128 -8.94 -1.60 -9.32
C PRO A 128 -10.07 -0.84 -8.60
N LEU A 129 -9.94 -0.57 -7.29
CA LEU A 129 -11.04 -0.07 -6.45
C LEU A 129 -11.28 1.44 -6.50
N ALA A 130 -10.41 2.23 -7.17
CA ALA A 130 -10.58 3.68 -7.17
C ALA A 130 -9.89 4.37 -8.36
N PRO A 131 -10.56 4.49 -9.51
CA PRO A 131 -9.97 5.10 -10.71
C PRO A 131 -9.59 6.58 -10.54
N TRP A 132 -10.23 7.31 -9.60
CA TRP A 132 -9.90 8.72 -9.29
C TRP A 132 -8.76 8.92 -8.29
N TRP A 133 -8.26 7.84 -7.65
CA TRP A 133 -7.18 7.91 -6.66
C TRP A 133 -5.90 7.25 -7.18
N THR A 134 -5.65 7.31 -8.47
CA THR A 134 -4.54 6.63 -9.16
C THR A 134 -3.17 6.90 -8.55
N TRP A 135 -2.96 8.08 -7.96
CA TRP A 135 -1.70 8.44 -7.31
C TRP A 135 -1.47 7.74 -5.96
N ALA A 136 -2.53 7.38 -5.22
CA ALA A 136 -2.45 6.73 -3.91
C ALA A 136 -2.40 5.19 -4.02
N VAL A 137 -2.75 4.66 -5.17
CA VAL A 137 -3.07 3.25 -5.36
C VAL A 137 -2.05 2.51 -6.23
N LYS A 138 -1.06 3.25 -6.76
CA LYS A 138 0.03 2.64 -7.51
C LYS A 138 0.85 1.73 -6.61
N ARG A 139 0.98 0.46 -6.98
CA ARG A 139 1.76 -0.55 -6.26
C ARG A 139 2.93 -1.01 -7.09
N LEU A 140 4.02 -1.35 -6.41
CA LEU A 140 5.12 -2.12 -6.98
C LEU A 140 4.97 -3.55 -6.48
N ALA A 141 5.07 -4.52 -7.38
CA ALA A 141 4.98 -5.93 -7.07
C ALA A 141 6.05 -6.73 -7.82
N ALA A 142 6.48 -7.84 -7.23
CA ALA A 142 7.22 -8.88 -7.92
C ALA A 142 6.22 -9.88 -8.53
N THR A 143 6.43 -10.29 -9.76
CA THR A 143 5.72 -11.41 -10.37
C THR A 143 6.56 -12.67 -10.19
N VAL A 144 6.14 -13.54 -9.26
CA VAL A 144 6.80 -14.78 -8.90
C VAL A 144 5.92 -15.93 -9.36
N ALA A 145 6.40 -16.74 -10.29
CA ALA A 145 5.57 -17.70 -11.02
C ALA A 145 4.32 -16.99 -11.59
N ASP A 146 3.12 -17.23 -11.04
CA ASP A 146 1.87 -16.59 -11.44
C ASP A 146 1.23 -15.74 -10.33
N ARG A 147 2.01 -15.43 -9.27
CA ARG A 147 1.54 -14.64 -8.13
C ARG A 147 2.17 -13.25 -8.13
N LEU A 148 1.38 -12.26 -7.71
CA LEU A 148 1.85 -10.91 -7.49
C LEU A 148 2.17 -10.72 -6.00
N GLU A 149 3.44 -10.51 -5.70
CA GLU A 149 3.93 -10.22 -4.35
C GLU A 149 4.11 -8.71 -4.19
N PRO A 150 3.21 -8.02 -3.50
CA PRO A 150 3.28 -6.57 -3.33
C PRO A 150 4.44 -6.17 -2.43
N MET A 151 5.07 -5.03 -2.74
CA MET A 151 6.17 -4.45 -2.00
C MET A 151 6.15 -2.92 -2.04
N ALA A 152 7.05 -2.30 -1.30
CA ALA A 152 7.20 -0.85 -1.23
C ALA A 152 5.89 -0.14 -0.86
N GLY A 153 5.11 -0.74 0.06
CA GLY A 153 3.80 -0.24 0.46
C GLY A 153 3.82 1.20 0.95
N ALA A 154 4.81 1.55 1.76
CA ALA A 154 4.99 2.88 2.35
C ALA A 154 5.62 3.91 1.40
N ALA A 155 6.17 3.50 0.25
CA ALA A 155 6.82 4.41 -0.68
C ALA A 155 5.81 5.25 -1.48
N GLY A 156 6.17 6.49 -1.79
CA GLY A 156 5.39 7.34 -2.69
C GLY A 156 5.38 6.84 -4.13
N PRO A 157 4.45 7.32 -5.00
CA PRO A 157 4.35 6.84 -6.39
C PRO A 157 5.63 7.05 -7.21
N LYS A 158 6.33 8.18 -7.00
CA LYS A 158 7.62 8.48 -7.64
C LYS A 158 8.71 7.56 -7.12
N ASP A 159 8.75 7.34 -5.80
CA ASP A 159 9.75 6.48 -5.16
C ASP A 159 9.57 5.03 -5.57
N LYS A 160 8.33 4.54 -5.70
CA LYS A 160 8.03 3.18 -6.19
C LYS A 160 8.61 2.93 -7.58
N ARG A 161 8.50 3.92 -8.46
CA ARG A 161 9.09 3.82 -9.80
C ARG A 161 10.61 3.78 -9.75
N LEU A 162 11.25 4.62 -8.93
CA LEU A 162 12.71 4.60 -8.75
C LEU A 162 13.18 3.27 -8.14
N ILE A 163 12.46 2.76 -7.13
CA ILE A 163 12.72 1.45 -6.54
C ILE A 163 12.58 0.36 -7.60
N GLY A 164 11.50 0.36 -8.39
CA GLY A 164 11.28 -0.60 -9.46
C GLY A 164 12.40 -0.61 -10.50
N ILE A 165 12.89 0.57 -10.91
CA ILE A 165 14.02 0.70 -11.84
C ILE A 165 15.31 0.16 -11.20
N ALA A 166 15.59 0.47 -9.93
CA ALA A 166 16.77 -0.02 -9.22
C ALA A 166 16.75 -1.54 -9.09
N LEU A 167 15.60 -2.13 -8.74
CA LEU A 167 15.40 -3.58 -8.65
C LEU A 167 15.53 -4.25 -10.00
N SER A 168 14.94 -3.69 -11.06
CA SER A 168 15.04 -4.19 -12.42
C SER A 168 16.50 -4.32 -12.87
N ARG A 169 17.30 -3.31 -12.55
CA ARG A 169 18.74 -3.32 -12.88
C ARG A 169 19.53 -4.34 -12.07
N ALA A 170 19.32 -4.34 -10.75
CA ALA A 170 20.06 -5.24 -9.87
C ALA A 170 19.77 -6.72 -10.18
N THR A 171 18.53 -7.04 -10.54
CA THR A 171 18.09 -8.41 -10.82
C THR A 171 18.15 -8.79 -12.31
N LYS A 172 18.40 -7.82 -13.21
CA LYS A 172 18.32 -8.00 -14.67
C LYS A 172 16.95 -8.52 -15.14
N LYS A 173 15.88 -8.23 -14.39
CA LYS A 173 14.51 -8.59 -14.72
C LYS A 173 13.74 -7.33 -15.14
N PRO A 174 12.85 -7.41 -16.16
CA PRO A 174 12.16 -6.23 -16.69
C PRO A 174 11.21 -5.63 -15.66
N LEU A 175 11.06 -4.29 -15.69
CA LEU A 175 9.99 -3.57 -15.02
C LEU A 175 8.89 -3.30 -16.04
N VAL A 176 7.67 -3.78 -15.78
CA VAL A 176 6.53 -3.69 -16.68
C VAL A 176 5.35 -2.96 -16.03
N ASP A 177 4.45 -2.44 -16.85
CA ASP A 177 3.15 -1.89 -16.43
C ASP A 177 2.08 -3.01 -16.29
N ASP A 178 0.83 -2.61 -16.01
CA ASP A 178 -0.29 -3.54 -15.88
C ASP A 178 -0.60 -4.32 -17.17
N TRP A 179 -0.22 -3.77 -18.33
CA TRP A 179 -0.40 -4.41 -19.64
C TRP A 179 0.81 -5.22 -20.10
N GLY A 180 1.83 -5.37 -19.24
CA GLY A 180 3.05 -6.10 -19.57
C GLY A 180 4.03 -5.32 -20.46
N ARG A 181 3.83 -4.00 -20.66
CA ARG A 181 4.73 -3.17 -21.44
C ARG A 181 5.93 -2.74 -20.61
N ALA A 182 7.12 -2.81 -21.18
CA ALA A 182 8.33 -2.33 -20.50
C ALA A 182 8.24 -0.83 -20.19
N ILE A 183 8.56 -0.47 -18.96
CA ILE A 183 8.55 0.94 -18.53
C ILE A 183 9.82 1.61 -19.04
N PRO A 184 9.71 2.73 -19.79
CA PRO A 184 10.87 3.45 -20.29
C PRO A 184 11.80 3.90 -19.17
N GLY A 185 13.11 3.65 -19.32
CA GLY A 185 14.15 3.98 -18.35
C GLY A 185 14.63 2.79 -17.51
N SER A 186 13.96 1.63 -17.56
CA SER A 186 14.52 0.38 -17.04
C SER A 186 15.72 -0.08 -17.87
N ASP A 187 15.73 0.19 -19.19
CA ASP A 187 16.75 -0.29 -20.12
C ASP A 187 17.88 0.70 -20.39
N LYS A 188 17.64 2.02 -20.23
CA LYS A 188 18.55 3.07 -20.72
C LYS A 188 19.65 3.53 -19.75
N LEU A 189 19.66 3.09 -18.52
CA LEU A 189 20.69 3.53 -17.54
C LEU A 189 21.89 2.57 -17.42
N PHE A 190 22.09 1.69 -18.38
CA PHE A 190 23.33 0.90 -18.50
C PHE A 190 24.53 1.75 -18.97
N LEU A 191 24.35 3.03 -19.25
CA LEU A 191 25.39 3.88 -19.85
C LEU A 191 26.00 4.93 -18.91
N CYS A 192 25.65 4.95 -17.63
CA CYS A 192 26.17 5.94 -16.69
C CYS A 192 26.60 5.34 -15.34
N LEU A 193 27.42 4.31 -15.36
CA LEU A 193 28.28 3.91 -14.23
C LEU A 193 29.62 3.49 -14.77
#